data_56dc3f94541197d883ffe170d7e7b910
#
_entry.id   56dc3f94541197d883ffe170d7e7b910
#
_cell.length_a   1.000
_cell.length_b   1.000
_cell.length_c   1.000
_cell.angle_alpha   90.00
_cell.angle_beta   90.00
_cell.angle_gamma   90.00
#
_symmetry.space_group_name_H-M   'P 1'
#
loop_
_entity.id
_entity.type
_entity.pdbx_description
1 polymer ?
#
loop_
_entity_poly.entity_id
_entity_poly.type
_entity_poly.pdbx_seq_one_letter_code
_entity_poly.pdbx_strand_id
1 'polypeptide(L)'
;MRFLFIGLFASFWCNAQMSVTTIKLPSEIKETSGLEYIGENLITINDSGDKARLYVFTPKGDLIKNIRFYDLKNKDWEDLAADESHFYIADIGNNYATRENLKIYILSKDLIPQGTIKIAYEAQKTFSKEARNEYDAEALTVVGDELVLFSKNRKTLQSQIYFFPKTEGSYRLSPSAVIDTNALITAADYHAEEDLMVLTGYDFKRSQYFYTLNNFKQNGLENIDLK
;
A
#
# COMPACT_ATOMS: atom_id res chain seq x y z
N MET A 1 -4.14 29.03 -60.84
CA MET A 1 -3.46 29.53 -59.63
C MET A 1 -3.92 28.64 -58.45
N ARG A 2 -3.06 27.72 -58.01
CA ARG A 2 -3.34 26.83 -56.85
C ARG A 2 -2.66 27.41 -55.62
N PHE A 3 -3.44 27.83 -54.63
CA PHE A 3 -2.90 28.29 -53.34
C PHE A 3 -2.64 27.04 -52.43
N LEU A 4 -1.39 26.88 -52.07
CA LEU A 4 -0.94 25.86 -51.10
C LEU A 4 -1.06 26.45 -49.71
N PHE A 5 -2.00 25.99 -48.90
CA PHE A 5 -2.07 26.36 -47.46
C PHE A 5 -1.10 25.44 -46.70
N ILE A 6 0.00 25.99 -46.20
CA ILE A 6 0.89 25.32 -45.27
C ILE A 6 0.37 25.64 -43.87
N GLY A 7 -0.30 24.69 -43.23
CA GLY A 7 -0.70 24.78 -41.84
C GLY A 7 0.54 24.57 -40.96
N LEU A 8 0.96 25.59 -40.24
CA LEU A 8 1.95 25.46 -39.16
C LEU A 8 1.30 24.75 -37.97
N PHE A 9 1.64 23.49 -37.73
CA PHE A 9 1.35 22.80 -36.48
C PHE A 9 2.37 23.25 -35.42
N ALA A 10 1.97 24.18 -34.54
CA ALA A 10 2.70 24.51 -33.32
C ALA A 10 2.43 23.40 -32.30
N SER A 11 3.38 22.50 -32.08
CA SER A 11 3.34 21.53 -30.99
C SER A 11 3.64 22.27 -29.67
N PHE A 12 2.65 22.47 -28.84
CA PHE A 12 2.85 22.93 -27.47
C PHE A 12 3.38 21.77 -26.63
N TRP A 13 4.64 21.86 -26.26
CA TRP A 13 5.22 20.97 -25.26
C TRP A 13 4.75 21.47 -23.90
N CYS A 14 3.78 20.79 -23.32
CA CYS A 14 3.37 21.04 -21.93
C CYS A 14 4.38 20.35 -21.01
N ASN A 15 5.29 21.09 -20.41
CA ASN A 15 6.13 20.61 -19.33
C ASN A 15 5.30 20.64 -18.05
N ALA A 16 4.78 19.51 -17.61
CA ALA A 16 4.18 19.38 -16.29
C ALA A 16 5.31 19.43 -15.25
N GLN A 17 5.42 20.53 -14.54
CA GLN A 17 6.36 20.68 -13.43
C GLN A 17 5.67 20.23 -12.16
N MET A 18 6.12 19.11 -11.60
CA MET A 18 5.64 18.63 -10.29
C MET A 18 6.26 19.51 -9.20
N SER A 19 5.40 20.17 -8.42
CA SER A 19 5.81 20.92 -7.23
C SER A 19 5.68 20.03 -6.00
N VAL A 20 6.79 19.80 -5.30
CA VAL A 20 6.81 19.03 -4.05
C VAL A 20 6.96 19.98 -2.88
N THR A 21 6.00 19.92 -1.96
CA THR A 21 6.06 20.67 -0.70
C THR A 21 6.35 19.69 0.44
N THR A 22 7.38 19.98 1.23
CA THR A 22 7.73 19.17 2.39
C THR A 22 7.17 19.83 3.64
N ILE A 23 6.47 19.04 4.45
CA ILE A 23 6.00 19.42 5.79
C ILE A 23 6.71 18.59 6.85
N LYS A 24 6.96 19.19 8.01
CA LYS A 24 7.51 18.47 9.16
C LYS A 24 6.37 17.88 9.97
N LEU A 25 6.37 16.58 10.17
CA LEU A 25 5.42 15.90 11.04
C LEU A 25 5.83 16.03 12.52
N PRO A 26 4.86 15.91 13.46
CA PRO A 26 5.11 15.81 14.90
C PRO A 26 6.06 14.68 15.25
N SER A 27 6.81 14.85 16.34
CA SER A 27 7.82 13.86 16.77
C SER A 27 7.23 12.50 17.17
N GLU A 28 5.95 12.44 17.42
CA GLU A 28 5.21 11.21 17.73
C GLU A 28 4.97 10.34 16.51
N ILE A 29 4.91 10.94 15.30
CA ILE A 29 4.78 10.24 14.04
C ILE A 29 6.18 9.93 13.54
N LYS A 30 6.64 8.72 13.88
CA LYS A 30 7.96 8.20 13.52
C LYS A 30 7.79 7.01 12.62
N GLU A 31 8.68 6.86 11.63
CA GLU A 31 8.62 5.69 10.74
C GLU A 31 7.19 5.44 10.24
N THR A 32 6.53 6.55 9.79
CA THR A 32 5.16 6.48 9.31
C THR A 32 5.04 5.45 8.19
N SER A 33 4.08 4.54 8.34
CA SER A 33 3.77 3.49 7.38
C SER A 33 2.26 3.51 7.14
N GLY A 34 1.85 3.49 5.88
CA GLY A 34 0.46 3.67 5.50
C GLY A 34 -0.08 5.08 5.75
N LEU A 35 -0.87 5.57 4.82
CA LEU A 35 -1.46 6.91 4.87
C LEU A 35 -2.81 6.90 4.17
N GLU A 36 -3.83 7.41 4.87
CA GLU A 36 -5.18 7.50 4.33
C GLU A 36 -5.83 8.85 4.66
N TYR A 37 -6.93 9.14 4.01
CA TYR A 37 -7.77 10.28 4.35
C TYR A 37 -8.84 9.91 5.39
N ILE A 38 -9.11 10.83 6.33
CA ILE A 38 -10.24 10.79 7.25
C ILE A 38 -10.91 12.18 7.26
N GLY A 39 -11.98 12.33 6.46
CA GLY A 39 -12.55 13.64 6.15
C GLY A 39 -11.53 14.51 5.41
N GLU A 40 -11.25 15.71 5.93
CA GLU A 40 -10.26 16.64 5.37
C GLU A 40 -8.84 16.45 5.94
N ASN A 41 -8.65 15.47 6.82
CA ASN A 41 -7.40 15.21 7.52
C ASN A 41 -6.74 13.94 7.00
N LEU A 42 -5.51 13.73 7.43
CA LEU A 42 -4.73 12.54 7.16
C LEU A 42 -4.68 11.65 8.39
N ILE A 43 -4.66 10.35 8.19
CA ILE A 43 -4.52 9.33 9.21
C ILE A 43 -3.38 8.39 8.84
N THR A 44 -2.53 8.08 9.80
CA THR A 44 -1.38 7.20 9.59
C THR A 44 -1.13 6.31 10.80
N ILE A 45 -0.29 5.32 10.61
CA ILE A 45 0.28 4.43 11.61
C ILE A 45 1.78 4.64 11.69
N ASN A 46 2.40 4.21 12.79
CA ASN A 46 3.83 3.96 12.83
C ASN A 46 4.09 2.47 12.61
N ASP A 47 5.18 2.17 11.95
CA ASP A 47 5.74 0.83 11.80
C ASP A 47 6.01 0.14 13.15
N SER A 48 6.74 -0.95 13.17
CA SER A 48 7.15 -1.69 14.35
C SER A 48 7.86 -0.80 15.39
N GLY A 49 7.78 -1.19 16.67
CA GLY A 49 8.42 -0.43 17.76
C GLY A 49 7.52 0.61 18.43
N ASP A 50 6.41 0.99 17.85
CA ASP A 50 5.36 1.76 18.51
C ASP A 50 4.29 0.82 19.11
N LYS A 51 3.41 1.41 19.92
CA LYS A 51 2.19 0.76 20.39
C LYS A 51 1.14 0.79 19.28
N ALA A 52 0.11 -0.06 19.40
CA ALA A 52 -1.03 -0.02 18.47
C ALA A 52 -1.70 1.37 18.53
N ARG A 53 -1.41 2.24 17.59
CA ARG A 53 -1.88 3.63 17.53
C ARG A 53 -2.17 4.08 16.12
N LEU A 54 -3.15 4.98 16.02
CA LEU A 54 -3.40 5.81 14.85
C LEU A 54 -3.12 7.27 15.19
N TYR A 55 -2.61 7.98 14.22
CA TYR A 55 -2.33 9.42 14.31
C TYR A 55 -3.13 10.15 13.26
N VAL A 56 -3.96 11.10 13.69
CA VAL A 56 -4.72 11.97 12.78
C VAL A 56 -4.08 13.35 12.81
N PHE A 57 -3.78 13.89 11.65
CA PHE A 57 -3.12 15.18 11.52
C PHE A 57 -3.66 15.96 10.30
N THR A 58 -3.49 17.28 10.32
CA THR A 58 -3.88 18.12 9.20
C THR A 58 -2.93 17.95 8.01
N PRO A 59 -3.35 18.30 6.78
CA PRO A 59 -2.42 18.38 5.63
C PRO A 59 -1.24 19.34 5.82
N LYS A 60 -1.26 20.17 6.87
CA LYS A 60 -0.15 21.06 7.27
C LYS A 60 0.81 20.42 8.28
N GLY A 61 0.49 19.22 8.78
CA GLY A 61 1.30 18.47 9.72
C GLY A 61 0.94 18.69 11.20
N ASP A 62 -0.16 19.37 11.52
CA ASP A 62 -0.58 19.58 12.92
C ASP A 62 -1.30 18.34 13.43
N LEU A 63 -0.80 17.76 14.53
CA LEU A 63 -1.42 16.59 15.16
C LEU A 63 -2.77 16.94 15.79
N ILE A 64 -3.82 16.23 15.37
CA ILE A 64 -5.19 16.38 15.88
C ILE A 64 -5.50 15.35 16.95
N LYS A 65 -5.18 14.08 16.67
CA LYS A 65 -5.47 12.95 17.58
C LYS A 65 -4.34 11.93 17.56
N ASN A 66 -4.15 11.30 18.73
CA ASN A 66 -3.34 10.12 18.94
C ASN A 66 -4.24 9.08 19.61
N ILE A 67 -4.65 8.05 18.87
CA ILE A 67 -5.62 7.06 19.31
C ILE A 67 -4.91 5.75 19.59
N ARG A 68 -4.88 5.35 20.85
CA ARG A 68 -4.25 4.11 21.29
C ARG A 68 -5.30 3.01 21.46
N PHE A 69 -5.01 1.85 20.85
CA PHE A 69 -5.79 0.63 21.07
C PHE A 69 -5.11 -0.24 22.12
N TYR A 70 -5.87 -0.68 23.12
CA TYR A 70 -5.36 -1.53 24.21
C TYR A 70 -5.54 -3.01 23.88
N ASP A 71 -6.50 -3.35 23.03
CA ASP A 71 -6.84 -4.72 22.65
C ASP A 71 -6.15 -5.16 21.33
N LEU A 72 -5.55 -4.22 20.61
CA LEU A 72 -4.74 -4.48 19.44
C LEU A 72 -3.25 -4.53 19.78
N LYS A 73 -2.47 -5.16 18.92
CA LYS A 73 -1.01 -5.19 19.02
C LYS A 73 -0.41 -4.72 17.70
N ASN A 74 0.51 -3.78 17.78
CA ASN A 74 1.43 -3.51 16.70
C ASN A 74 2.61 -4.49 16.86
N LYS A 75 2.67 -5.48 15.98
CA LYS A 75 3.81 -6.41 15.90
C LYS A 75 4.77 -5.93 14.82
N ASP A 76 4.21 -5.58 13.65
CA ASP A 76 4.91 -5.10 12.48
C ASP A 76 3.86 -4.53 11.51
N TRP A 77 3.33 -3.34 11.86
CA TRP A 77 2.32 -2.66 11.07
C TRP A 77 2.97 -1.99 9.87
N GLU A 78 2.52 -2.34 8.68
CA GLU A 78 3.17 -1.95 7.44
C GLU A 78 2.34 -0.99 6.59
N ASP A 79 1.02 -1.14 6.59
CA ASP A 79 0.16 -0.29 5.77
C ASP A 79 -1.22 -0.05 6.40
N LEU A 80 -1.90 0.96 5.89
CA LEU A 80 -3.25 1.35 6.23
C LEU A 80 -4.04 1.57 4.96
N ALA A 81 -5.04 0.75 4.71
CA ALA A 81 -5.96 0.90 3.58
C ALA A 81 -7.35 1.31 4.06
N ALA A 82 -8.17 1.88 3.17
CA ALA A 82 -9.53 2.28 3.49
C ALA A 82 -10.51 2.02 2.34
N ASP A 83 -11.76 1.77 2.70
CA ASP A 83 -12.93 1.90 1.82
C ASP A 83 -13.93 2.90 2.42
N GLU A 84 -15.12 2.98 1.86
CA GLU A 84 -16.16 3.89 2.36
C GLU A 84 -16.59 3.60 3.79
N SER A 85 -16.48 2.34 4.24
CA SER A 85 -17.02 1.84 5.50
C SER A 85 -15.97 1.55 6.57
N HIS A 86 -14.75 1.18 6.18
CA HIS A 86 -13.73 0.67 7.08
C HIS A 86 -12.35 1.23 6.81
N PHE A 87 -11.50 1.09 7.83
CA PHE A 87 -10.04 1.12 7.73
C PHE A 87 -9.49 -0.29 7.98
N TYR A 88 -8.39 -0.62 7.31
CA TYR A 88 -7.71 -1.92 7.38
C TYR A 88 -6.25 -1.70 7.74
N ILE A 89 -5.85 -2.10 8.95
CA ILE A 89 -4.46 -1.97 9.42
C ILE A 89 -3.74 -3.28 9.17
N ALA A 90 -2.71 -3.25 8.35
CA ALA A 90 -1.92 -4.39 7.93
C ALA A 90 -0.79 -4.72 8.92
N ASP A 91 -0.98 -5.66 9.84
CA ASP A 91 0.05 -6.23 10.72
C ASP A 91 0.71 -7.43 10.03
N ILE A 92 1.46 -7.18 8.97
CA ILE A 92 1.88 -8.15 7.97
C ILE A 92 3.38 -8.21 7.72
N GLY A 93 4.19 -7.30 8.27
CA GLY A 93 5.63 -7.33 8.11
C GLY A 93 6.23 -8.67 8.52
N ASN A 94 7.08 -9.23 7.68
CA ASN A 94 7.67 -10.56 7.86
C ASN A 94 9.10 -10.61 7.31
N ASN A 95 9.88 -9.61 7.63
CA ASN A 95 11.25 -9.36 7.16
C ASN A 95 12.16 -10.59 7.14
N TYR A 96 11.90 -11.55 8.02
CA TYR A 96 12.72 -12.76 8.17
C TYR A 96 11.95 -14.06 7.89
N ALA A 97 10.75 -13.99 7.31
CA ALA A 97 9.89 -15.16 7.04
C ALA A 97 9.58 -16.03 8.27
N THR A 98 9.56 -15.46 9.46
CA THR A 98 9.39 -16.20 10.72
C THR A 98 7.99 -16.09 11.31
N ARG A 99 7.13 -15.24 10.77
CA ARG A 99 5.82 -14.96 11.35
C ARG A 99 4.76 -15.92 10.84
N GLU A 100 3.98 -16.47 11.79
CA GLU A 100 2.82 -17.32 11.54
C GLU A 100 1.49 -16.60 11.86
N ASN A 101 1.57 -15.34 12.30
CA ASN A 101 0.44 -14.61 12.85
C ASN A 101 0.14 -13.31 12.11
N LEU A 102 0.35 -13.32 10.79
CA LEU A 102 0.03 -12.18 9.92
C LEU A 102 -1.47 -11.92 9.94
N LYS A 103 -1.85 -10.64 10.00
CA LYS A 103 -3.26 -10.26 10.09
C LYS A 103 -3.51 -8.84 9.62
N ILE A 104 -4.77 -8.56 9.32
CA ILE A 104 -5.29 -7.22 9.08
C ILE A 104 -6.38 -6.95 10.13
N TYR A 105 -6.30 -5.83 10.83
CA TYR A 105 -7.37 -5.39 11.71
C TYR A 105 -8.39 -4.57 10.93
N ILE A 106 -9.67 -4.83 11.14
CA ILE A 106 -10.80 -4.09 10.55
C ILE A 106 -11.28 -3.08 11.58
N LEU A 107 -11.34 -1.80 11.21
CA LEU A 107 -11.91 -0.74 12.03
C LEU A 107 -13.06 -0.06 11.29
N SER A 108 -14.10 0.36 12.00
CA SER A 108 -15.11 1.27 11.45
C SER A 108 -14.50 2.63 11.11
N LYS A 109 -15.24 3.48 10.39
CA LYS A 109 -14.84 4.88 10.15
C LYS A 109 -14.76 5.72 11.44
N ASP A 110 -15.41 5.28 12.52
CA ASP A 110 -15.25 5.86 13.85
C ASP A 110 -14.01 5.34 14.60
N LEU A 111 -13.16 4.57 13.92
CA LEU A 111 -11.92 3.99 14.43
C LEU A 111 -12.14 2.98 15.56
N ILE A 112 -13.26 2.25 15.53
CA ILE A 112 -13.60 1.20 16.49
C ILE A 112 -13.24 -0.16 15.88
N PRO A 113 -12.41 -1.00 16.53
CA PRO A 113 -12.11 -2.35 16.08
C PRO A 113 -13.38 -3.20 15.92
N GLN A 114 -13.53 -3.88 14.77
CA GLN A 114 -14.71 -4.68 14.42
C GLN A 114 -14.40 -6.14 14.13
N GLY A 115 -13.18 -6.44 13.70
CA GLY A 115 -12.80 -7.80 13.34
C GLY A 115 -11.33 -7.92 12.99
N THR A 116 -10.95 -9.14 12.61
CA THR A 116 -9.57 -9.47 12.23
C THR A 116 -9.58 -10.47 11.07
N ILE A 117 -8.84 -10.15 10.03
CA ILE A 117 -8.52 -11.04 8.93
C ILE A 117 -7.16 -11.67 9.23
N LYS A 118 -7.10 -13.01 9.31
CA LYS A 118 -5.84 -13.73 9.46
C LYS A 118 -5.40 -14.22 8.09
N ILE A 119 -4.11 -14.04 7.77
CA ILE A 119 -3.57 -14.51 6.50
C ILE A 119 -2.35 -15.41 6.70
N ALA A 120 -2.16 -16.31 5.76
CA ALA A 120 -0.96 -17.14 5.66
C ALA A 120 -0.66 -17.40 4.18
N TYR A 121 0.59 -17.36 3.80
CA TYR A 121 0.98 -17.72 2.43
C TYR A 121 0.92 -19.23 2.22
N GLU A 122 0.22 -19.68 1.18
CA GLU A 122 0.09 -21.10 0.87
C GLU A 122 1.45 -21.78 0.62
N ALA A 123 2.37 -21.05 0.01
CA ALA A 123 3.71 -21.55 -0.32
C ALA A 123 4.67 -21.59 0.88
N GLN A 124 4.41 -20.81 1.96
CA GLN A 124 5.30 -20.78 3.12
C GLN A 124 5.05 -22.01 4.01
N LYS A 125 5.98 -22.96 3.97
CA LYS A 125 5.89 -24.22 4.75
C LYS A 125 6.84 -24.24 5.96
N THR A 126 7.80 -23.31 6.00
CA THR A 126 8.78 -23.18 7.07
C THR A 126 8.84 -21.73 7.55
N PHE A 127 9.11 -21.58 8.84
CA PHE A 127 9.22 -20.26 9.51
C PHE A 127 10.62 -20.08 10.12
N SER A 128 11.63 -20.54 9.42
CA SER A 128 13.03 -20.34 9.76
C SER A 128 13.51 -18.99 9.27
N LYS A 129 14.45 -18.38 10.00
CA LYS A 129 14.97 -17.05 9.69
C LYS A 129 15.65 -17.00 8.33
N GLU A 130 15.05 -16.26 7.39
CA GLU A 130 15.56 -16.03 6.05
C GLU A 130 15.42 -14.54 5.68
N ALA A 131 16.55 -13.82 5.56
CA ALA A 131 16.55 -12.39 5.28
C ALA A 131 16.21 -12.06 3.81
N ARG A 132 16.50 -12.97 2.87
CA ARG A 132 16.10 -12.85 1.46
C ARG A 132 14.97 -13.80 1.17
N ASN A 133 13.77 -13.38 1.47
CA ASN A 133 12.56 -14.18 1.33
C ASN A 133 11.53 -13.52 0.42
N GLU A 134 10.47 -14.22 0.12
CA GLU A 134 9.34 -13.80 -0.72
C GLU A 134 8.03 -13.69 0.07
N TYR A 135 8.09 -13.81 1.40
CA TYR A 135 6.93 -13.83 2.30
C TYR A 135 6.80 -12.56 3.15
N ASP A 136 7.52 -11.51 2.78
CA ASP A 136 7.37 -10.18 3.33
C ASP A 136 6.39 -9.35 2.49
N ALA A 137 5.61 -8.47 3.12
CA ALA A 137 4.69 -7.57 2.42
C ALA A 137 4.54 -6.27 3.21
N GLU A 138 4.46 -5.17 2.49
CA GLU A 138 4.33 -3.83 3.07
C GLU A 138 3.24 -2.97 2.42
N ALA A 139 2.56 -3.46 1.37
CA ALA A 139 1.58 -2.67 0.63
C ALA A 139 0.22 -3.35 0.58
N LEU A 140 -0.82 -2.64 1.01
CA LEU A 140 -2.21 -3.10 1.05
C LEU A 140 -3.14 -2.02 0.53
N THR A 141 -4.10 -2.38 -0.31
CA THR A 141 -5.17 -1.48 -0.74
C THR A 141 -6.50 -2.22 -0.90
N VAL A 142 -7.57 -1.48 -1.18
CA VAL A 142 -8.91 -2.04 -1.42
C VAL A 142 -9.28 -1.91 -2.90
N VAL A 143 -9.70 -3.00 -3.53
CA VAL A 143 -10.24 -3.00 -4.89
C VAL A 143 -11.61 -3.67 -4.91
N GLY A 144 -12.66 -2.89 -4.94
CA GLY A 144 -14.03 -3.39 -4.86
C GLY A 144 -14.32 -4.08 -3.53
N ASP A 145 -14.60 -5.38 -3.56
CA ASP A 145 -14.92 -6.18 -2.36
C ASP A 145 -13.74 -6.99 -1.82
N GLU A 146 -12.54 -6.74 -2.32
CA GLU A 146 -11.34 -7.46 -1.95
C GLU A 146 -10.25 -6.52 -1.43
N LEU A 147 -9.40 -7.06 -0.56
CA LEU A 147 -8.10 -6.51 -0.23
C LEU A 147 -7.08 -7.02 -1.24
N VAL A 148 -6.20 -6.12 -1.66
CA VAL A 148 -5.09 -6.43 -2.57
C VAL A 148 -3.78 -6.17 -1.85
N LEU A 149 -2.99 -7.23 -1.70
CA LEU A 149 -1.70 -7.22 -1.04
C LEU A 149 -0.58 -7.36 -2.07
N PHE A 150 0.45 -6.53 -1.96
CA PHE A 150 1.65 -6.62 -2.77
C PHE A 150 2.83 -7.07 -1.90
N SER A 151 3.52 -8.14 -2.31
CA SER A 151 4.68 -8.60 -1.58
C SER A 151 5.90 -7.70 -1.76
N LYS A 152 6.69 -7.59 -0.69
CA LYS A 152 8.02 -7.01 -0.69
C LYS A 152 9.04 -8.14 -0.86
N ASN A 153 9.13 -8.68 -2.07
CA ASN A 153 9.95 -9.85 -2.34
C ASN A 153 11.44 -9.49 -2.35
N ARG A 154 12.12 -9.77 -1.25
CA ARG A 154 13.55 -9.49 -1.04
C ARG A 154 14.47 -10.45 -1.79
N LYS A 155 13.92 -11.50 -2.41
CA LYS A 155 14.67 -12.51 -3.14
C LYS A 155 14.85 -12.14 -4.61
N THR A 156 13.80 -11.66 -5.25
CA THR A 156 13.76 -11.43 -6.70
C THR A 156 13.55 -9.98 -7.11
N LEU A 157 13.11 -9.09 -6.21
CA LEU A 157 12.63 -7.74 -6.51
C LEU A 157 11.40 -7.71 -7.44
N GLN A 158 10.68 -8.82 -7.52
CA GLN A 158 9.34 -8.89 -8.09
C GLN A 158 8.32 -8.63 -6.99
N SER A 159 7.07 -8.35 -7.33
CA SER A 159 5.99 -8.32 -6.37
C SER A 159 4.90 -9.31 -6.76
N GLN A 160 4.57 -10.20 -5.82
CA GLN A 160 3.38 -11.04 -5.94
C GLN A 160 2.16 -10.24 -5.53
N ILE A 161 1.06 -10.42 -6.26
CA ILE A 161 -0.22 -9.78 -6.00
C ILE A 161 -1.18 -10.84 -5.47
N TYR A 162 -1.79 -10.55 -4.32
CA TYR A 162 -2.76 -11.44 -3.66
C TYR A 162 -4.08 -10.72 -3.50
N PHE A 163 -5.18 -11.39 -3.89
CA PHE A 163 -6.55 -10.93 -3.67
C PHE A 163 -7.22 -11.82 -2.63
N PHE A 164 -7.92 -11.22 -1.70
CA PHE A 164 -8.68 -11.94 -0.69
C PHE A 164 -9.82 -11.07 -0.12
N PRO A 165 -10.90 -11.71 0.41
CA PRO A 165 -12.03 -10.97 0.93
C PRO A 165 -11.66 -10.00 2.06
N LYS A 166 -12.25 -8.80 2.05
CA LYS A 166 -12.10 -7.78 3.10
C LYS A 166 -12.94 -8.04 4.36
N THR A 167 -13.44 -9.25 4.53
CA THR A 167 -14.29 -9.68 5.66
C THR A 167 -13.50 -10.51 6.66
N GLU A 168 -13.92 -10.47 7.94
CA GLU A 168 -13.30 -11.27 9.00
C GLU A 168 -13.22 -12.75 8.61
N GLY A 169 -12.07 -13.36 8.88
CA GLY A 169 -11.84 -14.75 8.50
C GLY A 169 -10.37 -15.16 8.58
N SER A 170 -10.09 -16.33 8.02
CA SER A 170 -8.72 -16.87 7.89
C SER A 170 -8.52 -17.33 6.45
N TYR A 171 -7.56 -16.74 5.77
CA TYR A 171 -7.31 -16.97 4.35
C TYR A 171 -5.89 -17.48 4.12
N ARG A 172 -5.78 -18.47 3.23
CA ARG A 172 -4.51 -18.94 2.68
C ARG A 172 -4.34 -18.29 1.31
N LEU A 173 -3.24 -17.55 1.17
CA LEU A 173 -3.01 -16.72 0.01
C LEU A 173 -2.08 -17.41 -0.99
N SER A 174 -2.55 -17.56 -2.22
CA SER A 174 -1.76 -17.90 -3.39
C SER A 174 -1.68 -16.68 -4.28
N PRO A 175 -0.53 -16.37 -4.91
CA PRO A 175 -0.41 -15.19 -5.76
C PRO A 175 -1.33 -15.35 -6.98
N SER A 176 -2.10 -14.30 -7.26
CA SER A 176 -2.93 -14.20 -8.46
C SER A 176 -2.12 -13.73 -9.67
N ALA A 177 -1.06 -12.95 -9.42
CA ALA A 177 -0.11 -12.50 -10.44
C ALA A 177 1.25 -12.21 -9.80
N VAL A 178 2.25 -12.04 -10.66
CA VAL A 178 3.60 -11.57 -10.30
C VAL A 178 3.97 -10.46 -11.27
N ILE A 179 4.48 -9.35 -10.74
CA ILE A 179 4.95 -8.20 -11.54
C ILE A 179 6.44 -7.96 -11.35
N ASP A 180 7.12 -7.64 -12.46
CA ASP A 180 8.57 -7.35 -12.48
C ASP A 180 8.83 -5.88 -12.12
N THR A 181 8.84 -5.57 -10.84
CA THR A 181 9.03 -4.20 -10.37
C THR A 181 10.50 -3.78 -10.32
N ASN A 182 11.43 -4.72 -10.25
CA ASN A 182 12.84 -4.45 -9.93
C ASN A 182 13.05 -3.61 -8.66
N ALA A 183 12.04 -3.62 -7.78
CA ALA A 183 12.01 -2.87 -6.52
C ALA A 183 11.27 -3.65 -5.44
N LEU A 184 11.52 -3.26 -4.21
CA LEU A 184 10.78 -3.67 -3.03
C LEU A 184 9.55 -2.75 -2.90
N ILE A 185 8.35 -3.27 -3.15
CA ILE A 185 7.12 -2.49 -3.05
C ILE A 185 6.80 -2.25 -1.57
N THR A 186 6.48 -0.99 -1.23
CA THR A 186 6.28 -0.53 0.15
C THR A 186 4.96 0.20 0.39
N ALA A 187 4.25 0.60 -0.65
CA ALA A 187 2.89 1.13 -0.52
C ALA A 187 2.11 0.91 -1.81
N ALA A 188 0.80 0.81 -1.68
CA ALA A 188 -0.14 0.72 -2.79
C ALA A 188 -1.40 1.54 -2.49
N ASP A 189 -1.94 2.20 -3.51
CA ASP A 189 -3.25 2.82 -3.43
C ASP A 189 -4.00 2.66 -4.75
N TYR A 190 -5.34 2.54 -4.67
CA TYR A 190 -6.20 2.31 -5.81
C TYR A 190 -7.31 3.34 -5.92
N HIS A 191 -7.32 4.07 -7.03
CA HIS A 191 -8.36 5.02 -7.38
C HIS A 191 -9.42 4.35 -8.27
N ALA A 192 -10.60 4.12 -7.70
CA ALA A 192 -11.63 3.30 -8.33
C ALA A 192 -12.27 3.95 -9.58
N GLU A 193 -12.45 5.29 -9.59
CA GLU A 193 -13.06 5.99 -10.73
C GLU A 193 -12.16 5.99 -11.96
N GLU A 194 -10.84 6.04 -11.77
CA GLU A 194 -9.84 6.03 -12.84
C GLU A 194 -9.32 4.63 -13.16
N ASP A 195 -9.75 3.63 -12.39
CA ASP A 195 -9.20 2.25 -12.43
C ASP A 195 -7.67 2.26 -12.42
N LEU A 196 -7.11 3.10 -11.55
CA LEU A 196 -5.68 3.38 -11.44
C LEU A 196 -5.12 2.81 -10.15
N MET A 197 -4.18 1.88 -10.25
CA MET A 197 -3.35 1.45 -9.14
C MET A 197 -2.03 2.21 -9.17
N VAL A 198 -1.61 2.73 -8.03
CA VAL A 198 -0.30 3.32 -7.84
C VAL A 198 0.49 2.51 -6.83
N LEU A 199 1.79 2.35 -7.10
CA LEU A 199 2.71 1.66 -6.19
C LEU A 199 3.94 2.52 -5.96
N THR A 200 4.50 2.44 -4.77
CA THR A 200 5.83 2.96 -4.47
C THR A 200 6.76 1.87 -3.99
N GLY A 201 8.05 2.08 -4.16
CA GLY A 201 9.05 1.13 -3.72
C GLY A 201 10.46 1.66 -3.85
N TYR A 202 11.42 0.84 -3.45
CA TYR A 202 12.84 1.16 -3.57
C TYR A 202 13.67 -0.08 -3.88
N ASP A 203 14.84 0.10 -4.49
CA ASP A 203 15.80 -0.97 -4.71
C ASP A 203 16.87 -1.06 -3.61
N PHE A 204 17.73 -2.06 -3.66
CA PHE A 204 18.84 -2.22 -2.71
C PHE A 204 19.89 -1.10 -2.77
N LYS A 205 19.86 -0.25 -3.82
CA LYS A 205 20.69 0.94 -3.95
C LYS A 205 20.02 2.19 -3.37
N ARG A 206 18.79 2.03 -2.85
CA ARG A 206 17.91 3.10 -2.34
C ARG A 206 17.39 4.06 -3.41
N SER A 207 17.37 3.65 -4.69
CA SER A 207 16.63 4.37 -5.71
C SER A 207 15.14 4.19 -5.43
N GLN A 208 14.38 5.27 -5.48
CA GLN A 208 12.94 5.25 -5.25
C GLN A 208 12.21 5.14 -6.58
N TYR A 209 11.12 4.39 -6.58
CA TYR A 209 10.29 4.13 -7.73
C TYR A 209 8.84 4.46 -7.44
N PHE A 210 8.16 4.92 -8.46
CA PHE A 210 6.73 5.16 -8.48
C PHE A 210 6.18 4.51 -9.75
N TYR A 211 5.16 3.67 -9.60
CA TYR A 211 4.55 2.93 -10.70
C TYR A 211 3.08 3.28 -10.81
N THR A 212 2.58 3.29 -12.02
CA THR A 212 1.16 3.40 -12.33
C THR A 212 0.71 2.20 -13.17
N LEU A 213 -0.43 1.61 -12.78
CA LEU A 213 -1.07 0.50 -13.46
C LEU A 213 -2.46 0.97 -13.85
N ASN A 214 -2.60 1.41 -15.11
CA ASN A 214 -3.88 1.88 -15.62
C ASN A 214 -4.80 0.71 -15.99
N ASN A 215 -6.10 0.88 -15.80
CA ASN A 215 -7.12 -0.14 -16.06
C ASN A 215 -6.83 -1.43 -15.28
N PHE A 216 -6.43 -1.29 -14.02
CA PHE A 216 -5.95 -2.39 -13.18
C PHE A 216 -6.99 -3.50 -13.04
N LYS A 217 -8.24 -3.13 -12.79
CA LYS A 217 -9.36 -4.07 -12.67
C LYS A 217 -9.85 -4.54 -14.05
N GLN A 218 -9.92 -3.62 -15.02
CA GLN A 218 -10.49 -3.87 -16.34
C GLN A 218 -9.59 -4.77 -17.20
N ASN A 219 -8.28 -4.58 -17.19
CA ASN A 219 -7.33 -5.35 -18.00
C ASN A 219 -7.09 -6.76 -17.45
N GLY A 220 -7.54 -7.05 -16.22
CA GLY A 220 -7.16 -8.27 -15.52
C GLY A 220 -5.65 -8.34 -15.24
N LEU A 221 -5.26 -9.30 -14.43
CA LEU A 221 -3.87 -9.42 -13.96
C LEU A 221 -2.88 -9.92 -15.04
N GLU A 222 -3.36 -10.41 -16.18
CA GLU A 222 -2.51 -10.96 -17.26
C GLU A 222 -1.85 -9.89 -18.13
N ASN A 223 -2.34 -8.65 -18.07
CA ASN A 223 -1.89 -7.54 -18.93
C ASN A 223 -1.40 -6.33 -18.14
N ILE A 224 -0.79 -6.55 -16.99
CA ILE A 224 -0.24 -5.47 -16.16
C ILE A 224 1.02 -4.91 -16.83
N ASP A 225 0.95 -3.67 -17.29
CA ASP A 225 2.08 -2.90 -17.83
C ASP A 225 2.49 -1.85 -16.80
N LEU A 226 3.71 -1.97 -16.28
CA LEU A 226 4.31 -1.01 -15.34
C LEU A 226 4.81 0.21 -16.13
N LYS A 227 4.36 1.39 -15.75
CA LYS A 227 4.84 2.67 -16.30
C LYS A 227 5.53 3.48 -15.24
#